data_24bdd17c255631468bde2a27bc6b12ac
#
_entry.id   24bdd17c255631468bde2a27bc6b12ac
#
_cell.length_a   1.000
_cell.length_b   1.000
_cell.length_c   1.000
_cell.angle_alpha   90.00
_cell.angle_beta   90.00
_cell.angle_gamma   90.00
#
_symmetry.space_group_name_H-M   'P 1'
#
loop_
_entity.id
_entity.type
_entity.pdbx_description
1 polymer ?
#
loop_
_entity_poly.entity_id
_entity_poly.type
_entity_poly.pdbx_seq_one_letter_code
_entity_poly.pdbx_strand_id
1 'polypeptide(L)'
;MNDTLRLWFRLVPAYAVGYFLSYGLRSVNAVIAPELMQELSITAAGLGMLTSAYFLAFGLFQLPLGLLLDRFGPRKVEAALLLVAAGGCALFAVGTTLQTLAVARALIGLGVSACLMASFKAFSQWFPMERMPSLTATIMVAGGLGALTASVPVEAALPLLGWRGVFLLVGALLVLAAGYLMTVPDKSAAGSGESFGQQIRTLGSIYGNRTFWRFAPQGSLTVGGFMAVQGLWAVPWLMEVNHVSRSDAAGVLLLMSIAMLVGFLFVATCSVGLARRGISPMTLLTVGMGLALVVELAIILGVAPAVWLWPLLGLSFSLGNVAYSQLAAAFPVALSGRVNTALNLLVFVGAFLLQWGIGAAVDAFVLGGMGRADAFKATFSALLAAQVVAFVWFLVPVKRA
;
A
#
# COMPACT_ATOMS: atom_id res chain seq x y z
N MET A 1 37.18 -2.90 -4.00
CA MET A 1 35.75 -2.86 -3.64
C MET A 1 35.39 -4.26 -3.15
N ASN A 2 34.99 -4.40 -1.88
CA ASN A 2 34.69 -5.71 -1.29
C ASN A 2 33.56 -6.40 -2.07
N ASP A 3 33.63 -7.73 -2.24
CA ASP A 3 32.63 -8.51 -2.99
C ASP A 3 31.21 -8.29 -2.51
N THR A 4 31.03 -8.06 -1.21
CA THR A 4 29.74 -7.70 -0.61
C THR A 4 29.21 -6.36 -1.13
N LEU A 5 30.07 -5.37 -1.35
CA LEU A 5 29.67 -4.05 -1.86
C LEU A 5 29.28 -4.14 -3.35
N ARG A 6 30.03 -4.92 -4.14
CA ARG A 6 29.66 -5.20 -5.55
C ARG A 6 28.32 -5.90 -5.65
N LEU A 7 28.07 -6.87 -4.78
CA LEU A 7 26.80 -7.59 -4.71
C LEU A 7 25.66 -6.67 -4.34
N TRP A 8 25.87 -5.76 -3.36
CA TRP A 8 24.88 -4.78 -2.95
C TRP A 8 24.45 -3.89 -4.13
N PHE A 9 25.39 -3.29 -4.85
CA PHE A 9 25.12 -2.42 -6.01
C PHE A 9 24.47 -3.15 -7.19
N ARG A 10 24.60 -4.46 -7.29
CA ARG A 10 23.93 -5.25 -8.32
C ARG A 10 22.55 -5.71 -7.93
N LEU A 11 22.35 -6.12 -6.67
CA LEU A 11 21.08 -6.71 -6.23
C LEU A 11 20.07 -5.64 -5.77
N VAL A 12 20.49 -4.77 -4.85
CA VAL A 12 19.56 -3.87 -4.16
C VAL A 12 18.86 -2.90 -5.11
N PRO A 13 19.55 -2.20 -6.03
CA PRO A 13 18.89 -1.29 -6.95
C PRO A 13 17.89 -1.98 -7.89
N ALA A 14 18.17 -3.22 -8.34
CA ALA A 14 17.28 -3.94 -9.25
C ALA A 14 15.91 -4.23 -8.61
N TYR A 15 15.89 -4.68 -7.33
CA TYR A 15 14.65 -4.88 -6.58
C TYR A 15 14.02 -3.56 -6.13
N ALA A 16 14.84 -2.55 -5.81
CA ALA A 16 14.37 -1.24 -5.40
C ALA A 16 13.56 -0.53 -6.50
N VAL A 17 14.00 -0.63 -7.76
CA VAL A 17 13.27 -0.08 -8.91
C VAL A 17 11.89 -0.74 -9.06
N GLY A 18 11.79 -2.06 -8.93
CA GLY A 18 10.50 -2.77 -8.95
C GLY A 18 9.54 -2.25 -7.87
N TYR A 19 10.02 -2.11 -6.63
CA TYR A 19 9.20 -1.61 -5.53
C TYR A 19 8.86 -0.13 -5.64
N PHE A 20 9.76 0.71 -6.17
CA PHE A 20 9.49 2.09 -6.53
C PHE A 20 8.32 2.20 -7.52
N LEU A 21 8.37 1.45 -8.62
CA LEU A 21 7.29 1.44 -9.63
C LEU A 21 5.98 0.90 -9.07
N SER A 22 6.04 -0.11 -8.20
CA SER A 22 4.87 -0.67 -7.52
C SER A 22 4.13 0.39 -6.68
N TYR A 23 4.86 1.17 -5.90
CA TYR A 23 4.25 2.25 -5.08
C TYR A 23 3.76 3.42 -5.93
N GLY A 24 4.48 3.79 -6.98
CA GLY A 24 4.03 4.79 -7.95
C GLY A 24 2.69 4.42 -8.57
N LEU A 25 2.57 3.19 -9.07
CA LEU A 25 1.33 2.66 -9.67
C LEU A 25 0.16 2.54 -8.69
N ARG A 26 0.44 2.38 -7.40
CA ARG A 26 -0.58 2.39 -6.35
C ARG A 26 -1.18 3.76 -6.14
N SER A 27 -0.36 4.81 -6.18
CA SER A 27 -0.73 6.17 -5.78
C SER A 27 -1.16 7.07 -6.96
N VAL A 28 -0.78 6.75 -8.19
CA VAL A 28 -1.00 7.58 -9.38
C VAL A 28 -2.48 7.92 -9.64
N ASN A 29 -3.39 7.04 -9.26
CA ASN A 29 -4.82 7.22 -9.52
C ASN A 29 -5.42 8.43 -8.81
N ALA A 30 -4.90 8.82 -7.65
CA ALA A 30 -5.38 10.00 -6.94
C ALA A 30 -5.26 11.26 -7.80
N VAL A 31 -4.17 11.36 -8.58
CA VAL A 31 -3.89 12.53 -9.41
C VAL A 31 -4.64 12.49 -10.73
N ILE A 32 -4.83 11.32 -11.34
CA ILE A 32 -5.53 11.19 -12.64
C ILE A 32 -7.05 10.98 -12.49
N ALA A 33 -7.57 10.92 -11.28
CA ALA A 33 -8.99 10.67 -10.99
C ALA A 33 -9.95 11.60 -11.75
N PRO A 34 -9.71 12.95 -11.80
CA PRO A 34 -10.58 13.85 -12.52
C PRO A 34 -10.70 13.53 -14.01
N GLU A 35 -9.57 13.24 -14.70
CA GLU A 35 -9.59 12.89 -16.12
C GLU A 35 -10.34 11.59 -16.39
N LEU A 36 -10.12 10.56 -15.54
CA LEU A 36 -10.82 9.30 -15.69
C LEU A 36 -12.32 9.47 -15.52
N MET A 37 -12.76 10.27 -14.54
CA MET A 37 -14.20 10.54 -14.33
C MET A 37 -14.80 11.28 -15.50
N GLN A 38 -14.12 12.32 -16.00
CA GLN A 38 -14.61 13.14 -17.10
C GLN A 38 -14.64 12.35 -18.41
N GLU A 39 -13.57 11.65 -18.76
CA GLU A 39 -13.43 10.97 -20.04
C GLU A 39 -14.37 9.74 -20.15
N LEU A 40 -14.51 8.98 -19.06
CA LEU A 40 -15.33 7.77 -19.03
C LEU A 40 -16.77 8.06 -18.59
N SER A 41 -17.09 9.28 -18.17
CA SER A 41 -18.39 9.65 -17.61
C SER A 41 -18.83 8.70 -16.48
N ILE A 42 -17.88 8.31 -15.61
CA ILE A 42 -18.13 7.38 -14.52
C ILE A 42 -18.39 8.10 -13.20
N THR A 43 -19.18 7.44 -12.34
CA THR A 43 -19.46 7.90 -10.99
C THR A 43 -18.27 7.66 -10.04
N ALA A 44 -18.34 8.19 -8.82
CA ALA A 44 -17.36 7.93 -7.78
C ALA A 44 -17.28 6.43 -7.44
N ALA A 45 -18.40 5.72 -7.40
CA ALA A 45 -18.43 4.26 -7.24
C ALA A 45 -17.71 3.53 -8.38
N GLY A 46 -17.94 3.96 -9.64
CA GLY A 46 -17.26 3.41 -10.81
C GLY A 46 -15.73 3.60 -10.74
N LEU A 47 -15.29 4.82 -10.38
CA LEU A 47 -13.87 5.12 -10.18
C LEU A 47 -13.26 4.30 -9.04
N GLY A 48 -13.95 4.22 -7.92
CA GLY A 48 -13.53 3.41 -6.77
C GLY A 48 -13.40 1.94 -7.11
N MET A 49 -14.37 1.35 -7.83
CA MET A 49 -14.33 -0.04 -8.29
C MET A 49 -13.15 -0.27 -9.24
N LEU A 50 -12.99 0.58 -10.26
CA LEU A 50 -11.91 0.49 -11.24
C LEU A 50 -10.54 0.46 -10.55
N THR A 51 -10.32 1.40 -9.65
CA THR A 51 -9.02 1.57 -9.01
C THR A 51 -8.76 0.54 -7.92
N SER A 52 -9.80 0.08 -7.23
CA SER A 52 -9.71 -0.93 -6.18
C SER A 52 -9.40 -2.34 -6.69
N ALA A 53 -9.69 -2.63 -7.98
CA ALA A 53 -9.35 -3.90 -8.62
C ALA A 53 -7.85 -4.24 -8.49
N TYR A 54 -6.99 -3.22 -8.45
CA TYR A 54 -5.56 -3.34 -8.15
C TYR A 54 -5.33 -4.02 -6.79
N PHE A 55 -5.99 -3.54 -5.73
CA PHE A 55 -5.77 -4.05 -4.37
C PHE A 55 -6.30 -5.47 -4.22
N LEU A 56 -7.44 -5.79 -4.84
CA LEU A 56 -8.01 -7.13 -4.80
C LEU A 56 -7.07 -8.15 -5.44
N ALA A 57 -6.60 -7.86 -6.66
CA ALA A 57 -5.69 -8.75 -7.39
C ALA A 57 -4.34 -8.87 -6.65
N PHE A 58 -3.78 -7.76 -6.16
CA PHE A 58 -2.57 -7.75 -5.36
C PHE A 58 -2.70 -8.63 -4.11
N GLY A 59 -3.80 -8.45 -3.34
CA GLY A 59 -4.05 -9.19 -2.10
C GLY A 59 -4.24 -10.68 -2.33
N LEU A 60 -5.10 -11.07 -3.28
CA LEU A 60 -5.38 -12.47 -3.58
C LEU A 60 -4.13 -13.21 -4.09
N PHE A 61 -3.28 -12.53 -4.86
CA PHE A 61 -2.06 -13.15 -5.38
C PHE A 61 -0.98 -13.35 -4.33
N GLN A 62 -1.07 -12.73 -3.14
CA GLN A 62 -0.16 -13.02 -2.02
C GLN A 62 -0.21 -14.52 -1.61
N LEU A 63 -1.36 -15.19 -1.80
CA LEU A 63 -1.51 -16.60 -1.44
C LEU A 63 -0.59 -17.53 -2.27
N PRO A 64 -0.61 -17.53 -3.63
CA PRO A 64 0.27 -18.36 -4.42
C PRO A 64 1.71 -17.82 -4.50
N LEU A 65 1.92 -16.53 -4.22
CA LEU A 65 3.21 -15.86 -4.39
C LEU A 65 4.33 -16.55 -3.61
N GLY A 66 4.08 -16.93 -2.36
CA GLY A 66 5.06 -17.61 -1.53
C GLY A 66 5.60 -18.88 -2.20
N LEU A 67 4.70 -19.73 -2.73
CA LEU A 67 5.06 -20.95 -3.44
C LEU A 67 5.83 -20.68 -4.71
N LEU A 68 5.43 -19.66 -5.48
CA LEU A 68 6.13 -19.28 -6.72
C LEU A 68 7.56 -18.82 -6.42
N LEU A 69 7.73 -17.99 -5.38
CA LEU A 69 9.05 -17.52 -4.94
C LEU A 69 9.92 -18.68 -4.44
N ASP A 70 9.33 -19.69 -3.78
CA ASP A 70 10.04 -20.88 -3.30
C ASP A 70 10.44 -21.80 -4.44
N ARG A 71 9.58 -21.96 -5.44
CA ARG A 71 9.79 -22.91 -6.54
C ARG A 71 10.67 -22.34 -7.66
N PHE A 72 10.46 -21.09 -8.04
CA PHE A 72 11.10 -20.49 -9.22
C PHE A 72 12.16 -19.43 -8.87
N GLY A 73 12.25 -19.05 -7.60
CA GLY A 73 13.17 -18.01 -7.11
C GLY A 73 12.64 -16.59 -7.31
N PRO A 74 13.16 -15.63 -6.49
CA PRO A 74 12.66 -14.27 -6.45
C PRO A 74 12.86 -13.51 -7.76
N ARG A 75 14.01 -13.69 -8.41
CA ARG A 75 14.40 -13.00 -9.66
C ARG A 75 13.40 -13.28 -10.80
N LYS A 76 13.18 -14.57 -11.09
CA LYS A 76 12.33 -14.99 -12.21
C LYS A 76 10.87 -14.64 -11.98
N VAL A 77 10.37 -14.84 -10.73
CA VAL A 77 8.99 -14.56 -10.38
C VAL A 77 8.71 -13.06 -10.48
N GLU A 78 9.57 -12.22 -9.91
CA GLU A 78 9.36 -10.77 -9.98
C GLU A 78 9.48 -10.26 -11.42
N ALA A 79 10.50 -10.67 -12.18
CA ALA A 79 10.65 -10.27 -13.58
C ALA A 79 9.42 -10.64 -14.43
N ALA A 80 8.91 -11.87 -14.31
CA ALA A 80 7.72 -12.30 -15.03
C ALA A 80 6.48 -11.48 -14.63
N LEU A 81 6.31 -11.20 -13.35
CA LEU A 81 5.20 -10.41 -12.84
C LEU A 81 5.30 -8.93 -13.25
N LEU A 82 6.49 -8.33 -13.28
CA LEU A 82 6.68 -6.98 -13.82
C LEU A 82 6.27 -6.89 -15.30
N LEU A 83 6.50 -7.93 -16.10
CA LEU A 83 5.99 -7.97 -17.49
C LEU A 83 4.47 -8.07 -17.55
N VAL A 84 3.83 -8.79 -16.62
CA VAL A 84 2.36 -8.79 -16.48
C VAL A 84 1.85 -7.38 -16.13
N ALA A 85 2.53 -6.68 -15.20
CA ALA A 85 2.20 -5.30 -14.87
C ALA A 85 2.38 -4.35 -16.07
N ALA A 86 3.43 -4.53 -16.86
CA ALA A 86 3.67 -3.75 -18.07
C ALA A 86 2.55 -3.97 -19.11
N GLY A 87 2.11 -5.22 -19.32
CA GLY A 87 0.94 -5.55 -20.14
C GLY A 87 -0.33 -4.90 -19.61
N GLY A 88 -0.51 -4.90 -18.28
CA GLY A 88 -1.60 -4.18 -17.62
C GLY A 88 -1.55 -2.67 -17.87
N CYS A 89 -0.37 -2.04 -17.81
CA CYS A 89 -0.20 -0.62 -18.12
C CYS A 89 -0.52 -0.31 -19.60
N ALA A 90 -0.09 -1.16 -20.53
CA ALA A 90 -0.43 -1.02 -21.94
C ALA A 90 -1.95 -1.15 -22.17
N LEU A 91 -2.60 -2.15 -21.55
CA LEU A 91 -4.03 -2.33 -21.61
C LEU A 91 -4.79 -1.14 -21.00
N PHE A 92 -4.29 -0.57 -19.89
CA PHE A 92 -4.87 0.63 -19.27
C PHE A 92 -4.78 1.83 -20.21
N ALA A 93 -3.66 2.02 -20.89
CA ALA A 93 -3.45 3.13 -21.81
C ALA A 93 -4.35 3.09 -23.06
N VAL A 94 -4.72 1.89 -23.55
CA VAL A 94 -5.59 1.75 -24.73
C VAL A 94 -7.05 1.50 -24.38
N GLY A 95 -7.35 1.25 -23.09
CA GLY A 95 -8.71 0.97 -22.63
C GLY A 95 -9.64 2.17 -22.75
N THR A 96 -10.88 1.92 -23.15
CA THR A 96 -11.94 2.92 -23.32
C THR A 96 -13.19 2.60 -22.50
N THR A 97 -13.25 1.44 -21.85
CA THR A 97 -14.38 1.02 -21.03
C THR A 97 -13.96 0.81 -19.58
N LEU A 98 -14.90 1.00 -18.65
CA LEU A 98 -14.68 0.75 -17.21
C LEU A 98 -14.15 -0.68 -16.96
N GLN A 99 -14.73 -1.67 -17.64
CA GLN A 99 -14.37 -3.09 -17.48
C GLN A 99 -12.92 -3.33 -17.94
N THR A 100 -12.55 -2.83 -19.13
CA THR A 100 -11.18 -2.99 -19.66
C THR A 100 -10.15 -2.36 -18.72
N LEU A 101 -10.44 -1.16 -18.21
CA LEU A 101 -9.55 -0.46 -17.29
C LEU A 101 -9.49 -1.16 -15.92
N ALA A 102 -10.60 -1.73 -15.42
CA ALA A 102 -10.60 -2.50 -14.18
C ALA A 102 -9.76 -3.79 -14.32
N VAL A 103 -9.86 -4.51 -15.44
CA VAL A 103 -9.00 -5.67 -15.74
C VAL A 103 -7.53 -5.24 -15.82
N ALA A 104 -7.25 -4.14 -16.51
CA ALA A 104 -5.89 -3.59 -16.58
C ALA A 104 -5.32 -3.27 -15.19
N ARG A 105 -6.11 -2.65 -14.32
CA ARG A 105 -5.73 -2.38 -12.91
C ARG A 105 -5.49 -3.67 -12.11
N ALA A 106 -6.32 -4.69 -12.32
CA ALA A 106 -6.11 -6.00 -11.70
C ALA A 106 -4.78 -6.63 -12.16
N LEU A 107 -4.46 -6.59 -13.47
CA LEU A 107 -3.19 -7.07 -14.01
C LEU A 107 -1.99 -6.28 -13.45
N ILE A 108 -2.11 -4.96 -13.33
CA ILE A 108 -1.07 -4.13 -12.72
C ILE A 108 -0.87 -4.55 -11.26
N GLY A 109 -1.94 -4.66 -10.47
CA GLY A 109 -1.87 -5.03 -9.06
C GLY A 109 -1.27 -6.42 -8.84
N LEU A 110 -1.69 -7.40 -9.63
CA LEU A 110 -1.12 -8.75 -9.65
C LEU A 110 0.37 -8.69 -10.00
N GLY A 111 0.73 -7.96 -11.05
CA GLY A 111 2.09 -7.92 -11.57
C GLY A 111 3.10 -7.27 -10.63
N VAL A 112 2.69 -6.30 -9.80
CA VAL A 112 3.61 -5.66 -8.84
C VAL A 112 3.53 -6.27 -7.43
N SER A 113 2.72 -7.30 -7.22
CA SER A 113 2.49 -7.91 -5.91
C SER A 113 3.72 -8.58 -5.30
N ALA A 114 4.67 -9.01 -6.15
CA ALA A 114 5.89 -9.68 -5.71
C ALA A 114 7.00 -8.75 -5.24
N CYS A 115 7.02 -7.48 -5.65
CA CYS A 115 8.20 -6.60 -5.54
C CYS A 115 8.80 -6.52 -4.13
N LEU A 116 7.98 -6.48 -3.07
CA LEU A 116 8.48 -6.47 -1.70
C LEU A 116 8.94 -7.85 -1.22
N MET A 117 8.13 -8.87 -1.44
CA MET A 117 8.42 -10.22 -0.92
C MET A 117 9.57 -10.88 -1.66
N ALA A 118 9.69 -10.65 -2.97
CA ALA A 118 10.82 -11.11 -3.77
C ALA A 118 12.12 -10.45 -3.33
N SER A 119 12.11 -9.15 -3.06
CA SER A 119 13.29 -8.43 -2.55
C SER A 119 13.76 -9.01 -1.20
N PHE A 120 12.84 -9.22 -0.25
CA PHE A 120 13.17 -9.80 1.05
C PHE A 120 13.75 -11.20 0.91
N LYS A 121 13.15 -12.03 0.06
CA LYS A 121 13.64 -13.37 -0.21
C LYS A 121 15.02 -13.35 -0.88
N ALA A 122 15.24 -12.51 -1.87
CA ALA A 122 16.53 -12.37 -2.50
C ALA A 122 17.60 -11.93 -1.49
N PHE A 123 17.30 -10.92 -0.67
CA PHE A 123 18.24 -10.40 0.31
C PHE A 123 18.62 -11.44 1.37
N SER A 124 17.64 -12.21 1.87
CA SER A 124 17.90 -13.27 2.85
C SER A 124 18.79 -14.41 2.30
N GLN A 125 18.84 -14.59 0.99
CA GLN A 125 19.70 -15.58 0.36
C GLN A 125 21.16 -15.10 0.17
N TRP A 126 21.38 -13.79 0.08
CA TRP A 126 22.66 -13.21 -0.31
C TRP A 126 23.36 -12.44 0.80
N PHE A 127 22.61 -11.95 1.78
CA PHE A 127 23.16 -11.13 2.86
C PHE A 127 22.91 -11.78 4.22
N PRO A 128 23.80 -11.56 5.21
CA PRO A 128 23.59 -12.04 6.58
C PRO A 128 22.41 -11.33 7.24
N MET A 129 21.79 -11.98 8.21
CA MET A 129 20.58 -11.50 8.90
C MET A 129 20.76 -10.13 9.58
N GLU A 130 21.98 -9.80 10.02
CA GLU A 130 22.31 -8.52 10.64
C GLU A 130 22.13 -7.34 9.69
N ARG A 131 22.18 -7.57 8.37
CA ARG A 131 21.97 -6.53 7.34
C ARG A 131 20.52 -6.40 6.90
N MET A 132 19.66 -7.32 7.24
CA MET A 132 18.26 -7.31 6.80
C MET A 132 17.50 -6.03 7.20
N PRO A 133 17.67 -5.46 8.41
CA PRO A 133 17.00 -4.19 8.74
C PRO A 133 17.37 -3.04 7.83
N SER A 134 18.67 -2.90 7.47
CA SER A 134 19.15 -1.85 6.57
C SER A 134 18.63 -2.05 5.13
N LEU A 135 18.63 -3.29 4.63
CA LEU A 135 18.11 -3.62 3.31
C LEU A 135 16.60 -3.39 3.21
N THR A 136 15.86 -3.76 4.26
CA THR A 136 14.42 -3.48 4.37
C THR A 136 14.16 -1.97 4.33
N ALA A 137 14.90 -1.18 5.11
CA ALA A 137 14.77 0.27 5.12
C ALA A 137 15.05 0.87 3.72
N THR A 138 16.07 0.38 3.01
CA THR A 138 16.39 0.82 1.64
C THR A 138 15.23 0.58 0.68
N ILE A 139 14.62 -0.60 0.72
CA ILE A 139 13.44 -0.92 -0.11
C ILE A 139 12.24 -0.05 0.27
N MET A 140 11.99 0.17 1.57
CA MET A 140 10.90 1.05 2.03
C MET A 140 11.08 2.49 1.54
N VAL A 141 12.33 3.00 1.57
CA VAL A 141 12.66 4.33 1.01
C VAL A 141 12.38 4.37 -0.50
N ALA A 142 12.76 3.33 -1.24
CA ALA A 142 12.46 3.26 -2.68
C ALA A 142 10.95 3.31 -2.96
N GLY A 143 10.14 2.59 -2.17
CA GLY A 143 8.68 2.66 -2.25
C GLY A 143 8.15 4.06 -1.94
N GLY A 144 8.65 4.70 -0.87
CA GLY A 144 8.30 6.07 -0.52
C GLY A 144 8.59 7.06 -1.65
N LEU A 145 9.76 6.95 -2.28
CA LEU A 145 10.12 7.76 -3.46
C LEU A 145 9.17 7.50 -4.64
N GLY A 146 8.70 6.26 -4.83
CA GLY A 146 7.68 5.91 -5.82
C GLY A 146 6.36 6.65 -5.55
N ALA A 147 5.90 6.68 -4.30
CA ALA A 147 4.70 7.43 -3.91
C ALA A 147 4.87 8.94 -4.16
N LEU A 148 6.05 9.51 -3.85
CA LEU A 148 6.36 10.91 -4.12
C LEU A 148 6.29 11.23 -5.62
N THR A 149 6.82 10.36 -6.47
CA THR A 149 6.80 10.52 -7.93
C THR A 149 5.39 10.50 -8.49
N ALA A 150 4.48 9.76 -7.87
CA ALA A 150 3.07 9.66 -8.27
C ALA A 150 2.22 10.90 -7.94
N SER A 151 2.76 11.92 -7.29
CA SER A 151 2.08 13.18 -6.94
C SER A 151 2.44 14.32 -7.91
N VAL A 152 3.18 15.33 -7.47
CA VAL A 152 3.56 16.50 -8.27
C VAL A 152 4.26 16.14 -9.60
N PRO A 153 5.23 15.19 -9.65
CA PRO A 153 5.85 14.82 -10.92
C PRO A 153 4.88 14.26 -11.96
N VAL A 154 3.93 13.43 -11.54
CA VAL A 154 2.88 12.92 -12.47
C VAL A 154 1.96 14.04 -12.89
N GLU A 155 1.50 14.89 -11.96
CA GLU A 155 0.65 16.03 -12.26
C GLU A 155 1.29 16.94 -13.31
N ALA A 156 2.58 17.26 -13.15
CA ALA A 156 3.34 18.07 -14.10
C ALA A 156 3.54 17.39 -15.48
N ALA A 157 3.52 16.06 -15.54
CA ALA A 157 3.65 15.31 -16.79
C ALA A 157 2.33 15.22 -17.57
N LEU A 158 1.18 15.36 -16.91
CA LEU A 158 -0.14 15.14 -17.53
C LEU A 158 -0.43 16.08 -18.72
N PRO A 159 -0.09 17.37 -18.69
CA PRO A 159 -0.30 18.25 -19.86
C PRO A 159 0.48 17.82 -21.11
N LEU A 160 1.62 17.13 -20.92
CA LEU A 160 2.51 16.70 -22.00
C LEU A 160 2.17 15.31 -22.52
N LEU A 161 1.90 14.37 -21.62
CA LEU A 161 1.76 12.94 -21.93
C LEU A 161 0.30 12.47 -21.89
N GLY A 162 -0.57 13.19 -21.19
CA GLY A 162 -1.86 12.67 -20.77
C GLY A 162 -1.72 11.48 -19.81
N TRP A 163 -2.81 11.04 -19.19
CA TRP A 163 -2.77 9.90 -18.29
C TRP A 163 -2.41 8.59 -19.02
N ARG A 164 -2.81 8.45 -20.30
CA ARG A 164 -2.45 7.28 -21.13
C ARG A 164 -0.94 7.20 -21.37
N GLY A 165 -0.31 8.32 -21.71
CA GLY A 165 1.13 8.37 -21.92
C GLY A 165 1.93 8.11 -20.65
N VAL A 166 1.44 8.54 -19.47
CA VAL A 166 2.04 8.20 -18.19
C VAL A 166 2.05 6.69 -17.97
N PHE A 167 0.96 5.99 -18.24
CA PHE A 167 0.91 4.52 -18.10
C PHE A 167 1.77 3.80 -19.13
N LEU A 168 1.89 4.28 -20.37
CA LEU A 168 2.81 3.74 -21.35
C LEU A 168 4.28 3.90 -20.91
N LEU A 169 4.64 5.09 -20.40
CA LEU A 169 5.97 5.34 -19.86
C LEU A 169 6.30 4.39 -18.70
N VAL A 170 5.38 4.27 -17.73
CA VAL A 170 5.58 3.37 -16.59
C VAL A 170 5.64 1.91 -17.07
N GLY A 171 4.82 1.52 -18.04
CA GLY A 171 4.88 0.20 -18.66
C GLY A 171 6.24 -0.09 -19.29
N ALA A 172 6.82 0.86 -20.02
CA ALA A 172 8.17 0.75 -20.56
C ALA A 172 9.23 0.61 -19.45
N LEU A 173 9.12 1.41 -18.38
CA LEU A 173 10.01 1.31 -17.22
C LEU A 173 9.90 -0.05 -16.52
N LEU A 174 8.71 -0.67 -16.44
CA LEU A 174 8.50 -2.01 -15.89
C LEU A 174 9.21 -3.07 -16.75
N VAL A 175 9.16 -2.97 -18.08
CA VAL A 175 9.90 -3.86 -19.00
C VAL A 175 11.41 -3.73 -18.79
N LEU A 176 11.91 -2.48 -18.68
CA LEU A 176 13.33 -2.22 -18.40
C LEU A 176 13.75 -2.76 -17.03
N ALA A 177 12.89 -2.58 -16.00
CA ALA A 177 13.13 -3.12 -14.66
C ALA A 177 13.17 -4.66 -14.67
N ALA A 178 12.25 -5.32 -15.39
CA ALA A 178 12.27 -6.77 -15.57
C ALA A 178 13.56 -7.25 -16.26
N GLY A 179 13.96 -6.57 -17.33
CA GLY A 179 15.24 -6.84 -18.02
C GLY A 179 16.45 -6.64 -17.11
N TYR A 180 16.49 -5.54 -16.36
CA TYR A 180 17.56 -5.26 -15.39
C TYR A 180 17.62 -6.33 -14.31
N LEU A 181 16.46 -6.73 -13.76
CA LEU A 181 16.39 -7.79 -12.76
C LEU A 181 16.94 -9.13 -13.29
N MET A 182 16.75 -9.45 -14.57
CA MET A 182 17.29 -10.67 -15.18
C MET A 182 18.83 -10.68 -15.29
N THR A 183 19.49 -9.53 -15.19
CA THR A 183 20.97 -9.44 -15.16
C THR A 183 21.58 -9.71 -13.78
N VAL A 184 20.76 -9.76 -12.73
CA VAL A 184 21.19 -9.95 -11.34
C VAL A 184 21.51 -11.42 -11.09
N PRO A 185 22.53 -11.73 -10.24
CA PRO A 185 22.83 -13.12 -9.89
C PRO A 185 21.65 -13.78 -9.17
N ASP A 186 21.41 -15.05 -9.47
CA ASP A 186 20.35 -15.86 -8.89
C ASP A 186 20.93 -17.03 -8.09
N LYS A 187 20.32 -17.35 -6.96
CA LYS A 187 20.59 -18.61 -6.27
C LYS A 187 19.44 -19.57 -6.53
N SER A 188 19.75 -20.80 -6.88
CA SER A 188 18.75 -21.83 -7.07
C SER A 188 17.76 -21.84 -5.89
N ALA A 189 16.48 -21.82 -6.21
CA ALA A 189 15.45 -21.94 -5.21
C ALA A 189 15.59 -23.31 -4.53
N ALA A 190 15.98 -23.34 -3.26
CA ALA A 190 15.82 -24.52 -2.44
C ALA A 190 14.30 -24.61 -2.18
N GLY A 191 13.60 -25.49 -2.92
CA GLY A 191 12.17 -25.65 -2.80
C GLY A 191 11.81 -25.93 -1.34
N SER A 192 10.99 -25.07 -0.72
CA SER A 192 10.31 -25.47 0.50
C SER A 192 9.37 -26.61 0.10
N GLY A 193 9.47 -27.76 0.72
CA GLY A 193 8.63 -28.91 0.41
C GLY A 193 7.15 -28.74 0.81
N GLU A 194 6.70 -27.52 1.06
CA GLU A 194 5.32 -27.22 1.49
C GLU A 194 4.36 -27.17 0.30
N SER A 195 3.26 -27.89 0.44
CA SER A 195 2.16 -27.85 -0.54
C SER A 195 1.25 -26.63 -0.31
N PHE A 196 0.56 -26.20 -1.38
CA PHE A 196 -0.47 -25.14 -1.28
C PHE A 196 -1.55 -25.47 -0.23
N GLY A 197 -1.94 -26.75 -0.10
CA GLY A 197 -2.88 -27.19 0.92
C GLY A 197 -2.38 -26.99 2.35
N GLN A 198 -1.08 -27.14 2.60
CA GLN A 198 -0.49 -26.85 3.92
C GLN A 198 -0.50 -25.35 4.24
N GLN A 199 -0.24 -24.49 3.25
CA GLN A 199 -0.33 -23.04 3.43
C GLN A 199 -1.75 -22.60 3.78
N ILE A 200 -2.77 -23.08 3.06
CA ILE A 200 -4.18 -22.77 3.35
C ILE A 200 -4.56 -23.26 4.75
N ARG A 201 -4.15 -24.46 5.13
CA ARG A 201 -4.44 -25.00 6.48
C ARG A 201 -3.81 -24.16 7.59
N THR A 202 -2.58 -23.69 7.38
CA THR A 202 -1.89 -22.79 8.33
C THR A 202 -2.59 -21.44 8.42
N LEU A 203 -3.03 -20.84 7.29
CA LEU A 203 -3.83 -19.62 7.30
C LEU A 203 -5.14 -19.82 8.05
N GLY A 204 -5.82 -20.96 7.85
CA GLY A 204 -7.02 -21.31 8.61
C GLY A 204 -6.79 -21.30 10.13
N SER A 205 -5.66 -21.85 10.60
CA SER A 205 -5.30 -21.83 12.03
C SER A 205 -5.02 -20.43 12.57
N ILE A 206 -4.42 -19.55 11.74
CA ILE A 206 -4.17 -18.14 12.10
C ILE A 206 -5.50 -17.38 12.21
N TYR A 207 -6.40 -17.55 11.24
CA TYR A 207 -7.74 -16.91 11.26
C TYR A 207 -8.64 -17.46 12.38
N GLY A 208 -8.39 -18.66 12.90
CA GLY A 208 -9.05 -19.20 14.09
C GLY A 208 -8.58 -18.59 15.42
N ASN A 209 -7.49 -17.80 15.40
CA ASN A 209 -6.85 -17.29 16.62
C ASN A 209 -7.43 -15.95 17.06
N ARG A 210 -7.87 -15.83 18.33
CA ARG A 210 -8.43 -14.59 18.90
C ARG A 210 -7.44 -13.42 18.91
N THR A 211 -6.16 -13.70 19.12
CA THR A 211 -5.12 -12.66 19.08
C THR A 211 -4.99 -12.04 17.69
N PHE A 212 -5.14 -12.85 16.63
CA PHE A 212 -5.16 -12.33 15.27
C PHE A 212 -6.32 -11.33 15.07
N TRP A 213 -7.54 -11.67 15.51
CA TRP A 213 -8.72 -10.82 15.37
C TRP A 213 -8.71 -9.57 16.26
N ARG A 214 -7.82 -9.48 17.23
CA ARG A 214 -7.57 -8.23 17.95
C ARG A 214 -6.93 -7.17 17.05
N PHE A 215 -6.02 -7.56 16.16
CA PHE A 215 -5.27 -6.66 15.26
C PHE A 215 -5.94 -6.50 13.89
N ALA A 216 -6.60 -7.52 13.39
CA ALA A 216 -7.05 -7.59 12.01
C ALA A 216 -8.08 -6.52 11.60
N PRO A 217 -9.14 -6.23 12.38
CA PRO A 217 -10.08 -5.16 12.04
C PRO A 217 -9.41 -3.79 11.96
N GLN A 218 -8.56 -3.48 12.94
CA GLN A 218 -7.80 -2.24 12.97
C GLN A 218 -6.83 -2.15 11.80
N GLY A 219 -6.09 -3.22 11.50
CA GLY A 219 -5.20 -3.28 10.34
C GLY A 219 -5.96 -3.04 9.03
N SER A 220 -7.08 -3.71 8.82
CA SER A 220 -7.91 -3.54 7.62
C SER A 220 -8.47 -2.14 7.48
N LEU A 221 -9.07 -1.58 8.53
CA LEU A 221 -9.76 -0.29 8.46
C LEU A 221 -8.78 0.89 8.47
N THR A 222 -7.69 0.82 9.24
CA THR A 222 -6.74 1.93 9.32
C THR A 222 -5.70 1.85 8.19
N VAL A 223 -5.03 0.70 8.02
CA VAL A 223 -4.01 0.58 6.97
C VAL A 223 -4.66 0.49 5.60
N GLY A 224 -5.69 -0.33 5.44
CA GLY A 224 -6.46 -0.43 4.19
C GLY A 224 -7.20 0.88 3.87
N GLY A 225 -7.77 1.55 4.87
CA GLY A 225 -8.42 2.86 4.73
C GLY A 225 -7.44 3.94 4.27
N PHE A 226 -6.27 4.02 4.90
CA PHE A 226 -5.22 4.94 4.47
C PHE A 226 -4.78 4.68 3.02
N MET A 227 -4.61 3.41 2.63
CA MET A 227 -4.29 3.04 1.24
C MET A 227 -5.37 3.51 0.26
N ALA A 228 -6.65 3.37 0.62
CA ALA A 228 -7.77 3.83 -0.19
C ALA A 228 -7.80 5.35 -0.31
N VAL A 229 -7.57 6.06 0.80
CA VAL A 229 -7.58 7.52 0.85
C VAL A 229 -6.37 8.07 0.09
N GLN A 230 -5.15 7.66 0.41
CA GLN A 230 -3.94 8.13 -0.27
C GLN A 230 -3.92 7.75 -1.75
N GLY A 231 -4.36 6.53 -2.08
CA GLY A 231 -4.31 5.99 -3.44
C GLY A 231 -5.37 6.55 -4.39
N LEU A 232 -6.45 7.16 -3.85
CA LEU A 232 -7.53 7.68 -4.68
C LEU A 232 -8.23 8.92 -4.08
N TRP A 233 -8.72 8.86 -2.83
CA TRP A 233 -9.73 9.80 -2.35
C TRP A 233 -9.17 11.11 -1.79
N ALA A 234 -7.86 11.21 -1.52
CA ALA A 234 -7.24 12.43 -0.98
C ALA A 234 -7.39 13.63 -1.92
N VAL A 235 -7.08 13.47 -3.21
CA VAL A 235 -7.18 14.56 -4.18
C VAL A 235 -8.63 14.97 -4.43
N PRO A 236 -9.58 14.04 -4.72
CA PRO A 236 -11.00 14.39 -4.80
C PRO A 236 -11.54 15.09 -3.55
N TRP A 237 -11.20 14.64 -2.35
CA TRP A 237 -11.57 15.35 -1.12
C TRP A 237 -11.06 16.79 -1.10
N LEU A 238 -9.76 16.99 -1.37
CA LEU A 238 -9.13 18.31 -1.35
C LEU A 238 -9.76 19.26 -2.36
N MET A 239 -10.12 18.75 -3.55
CA MET A 239 -10.78 19.57 -4.58
C MET A 239 -12.24 19.89 -4.23
N GLU A 240 -13.01 18.89 -3.74
CA GLU A 240 -14.45 19.04 -3.51
C GLU A 240 -14.76 19.70 -2.16
N VAL A 241 -14.00 19.40 -1.10
CA VAL A 241 -14.27 19.89 0.26
C VAL A 241 -13.46 21.10 0.62
N ASN A 242 -12.20 21.16 0.22
CA ASN A 242 -11.32 22.28 0.52
C ASN A 242 -11.25 23.31 -0.63
N HIS A 243 -11.85 23.02 -1.79
CA HIS A 243 -11.90 23.89 -2.98
C HIS A 243 -10.52 24.35 -3.47
N VAL A 244 -9.50 23.50 -3.28
CA VAL A 244 -8.15 23.78 -3.78
C VAL A 244 -8.00 23.30 -5.22
N SER A 245 -7.05 23.91 -5.94
CA SER A 245 -6.72 23.47 -7.28
C SER A 245 -6.17 22.04 -7.26
N ARG A 246 -6.21 21.35 -8.40
CA ARG A 246 -5.61 20.02 -8.53
C ARG A 246 -4.11 20.02 -8.26
N SER A 247 -3.39 21.04 -8.72
CA SER A 247 -1.96 21.19 -8.46
C SER A 247 -1.66 21.33 -6.97
N ASP A 248 -2.45 22.13 -6.24
CA ASP A 248 -2.30 22.27 -4.80
C ASP A 248 -2.64 20.97 -4.08
N ALA A 249 -3.69 20.26 -4.52
CA ALA A 249 -4.06 18.95 -3.96
C ALA A 249 -2.94 17.91 -4.17
N ALA A 250 -2.31 17.88 -5.34
CA ALA A 250 -1.13 17.05 -5.60
C ALA A 250 0.06 17.42 -4.71
N GLY A 251 0.24 18.72 -4.44
CA GLY A 251 1.23 19.23 -3.48
C GLY A 251 0.98 18.74 -2.05
N VAL A 252 -0.27 18.75 -1.58
CA VAL A 252 -0.65 18.22 -0.26
C VAL A 252 -0.41 16.69 -0.21
N LEU A 253 -0.73 15.95 -1.28
CA LEU A 253 -0.46 14.52 -1.37
C LEU A 253 1.05 14.21 -1.34
N LEU A 254 1.88 15.05 -1.97
CA LEU A 254 3.33 14.97 -1.90
C LEU A 254 3.81 15.13 -0.45
N LEU A 255 3.36 16.17 0.26
CA LEU A 255 3.72 16.43 1.65
C LEU A 255 3.27 15.28 2.57
N MET A 256 2.08 14.73 2.35
CA MET A 256 1.57 13.55 3.05
C MET A 256 2.50 12.34 2.86
N SER A 257 2.98 12.11 1.63
CA SER A 257 3.90 11.02 1.31
C SER A 257 5.29 11.23 1.93
N ILE A 258 5.80 12.47 1.94
CA ILE A 258 7.04 12.82 2.64
C ILE A 258 6.92 12.57 4.14
N ALA A 259 5.83 13.02 4.75
CA ALA A 259 5.59 12.84 6.19
C ALA A 259 5.47 11.34 6.56
N MET A 260 4.81 10.54 5.72
CA MET A 260 4.78 9.09 5.86
C MET A 260 6.18 8.47 5.83
N LEU A 261 7.02 8.88 4.88
CA LEU A 261 8.41 8.40 4.78
C LEU A 261 9.24 8.80 6.00
N VAL A 262 9.11 10.05 6.46
CA VAL A 262 9.77 10.53 7.70
C VAL A 262 9.32 9.69 8.90
N GLY A 263 8.04 9.36 8.99
CA GLY A 263 7.51 8.52 10.05
C GLY A 263 8.07 7.09 10.01
N PHE A 264 8.22 6.48 8.83
CA PHE A 264 8.87 5.17 8.71
C PHE A 264 10.34 5.22 9.14
N LEU A 265 11.08 6.26 8.75
CA LEU A 265 12.46 6.47 9.18
C LEU A 265 12.54 6.69 10.69
N PHE A 266 11.63 7.46 11.27
CA PHE A 266 11.55 7.66 12.73
C PHE A 266 11.33 6.33 13.47
N VAL A 267 10.37 5.50 13.03
CA VAL A 267 10.14 4.18 13.63
C VAL A 267 11.39 3.31 13.50
N ALA A 268 12.02 3.28 12.32
CA ALA A 268 13.19 2.44 12.07
C ALA A 268 14.41 2.82 12.95
N THR A 269 14.60 4.12 13.19
CA THR A 269 15.78 4.63 13.91
C THR A 269 15.55 4.80 15.41
N CYS A 270 14.35 5.22 15.81
CA CYS A 270 14.07 5.63 17.19
C CYS A 270 13.39 4.55 18.04
N SER A 271 12.76 3.52 17.45
CA SER A 271 11.95 2.55 18.20
C SER A 271 12.74 1.83 19.31
N VAL A 272 14.00 1.45 19.07
CA VAL A 272 14.86 0.80 20.08
C VAL A 272 15.22 1.77 21.21
N GLY A 273 15.54 3.02 20.89
CA GLY A 273 15.84 4.05 21.89
C GLY A 273 14.63 4.39 22.77
N LEU A 274 13.45 4.45 22.16
CA LEU A 274 12.16 4.65 22.86
C LEU A 274 11.84 3.49 23.80
N ALA A 275 12.04 2.25 23.34
CA ALA A 275 11.83 1.06 24.16
C ALA A 275 12.73 1.05 25.41
N ARG A 276 14.01 1.47 25.28
CA ARG A 276 14.93 1.62 26.42
C ARG A 276 14.47 2.70 27.41
N ARG A 277 13.68 3.68 26.98
CA ARG A 277 13.08 4.74 27.82
C ARG A 277 11.69 4.35 28.34
N GLY A 278 11.27 3.10 28.21
CA GLY A 278 9.98 2.62 28.72
C GLY A 278 8.79 2.78 27.76
N ILE A 279 8.99 3.34 26.55
CA ILE A 279 7.93 3.46 25.54
C ILE A 279 7.93 2.18 24.71
N SER A 280 6.99 1.27 24.99
CA SER A 280 6.90 0.02 24.27
C SER A 280 6.47 0.20 22.81
N PRO A 281 6.82 -0.73 21.88
CA PRO A 281 6.31 -0.70 20.52
C PRO A 281 4.78 -0.75 20.45
N MET A 282 4.12 -1.41 21.41
CA MET A 282 2.66 -1.43 21.53
C MET A 282 2.12 -0.04 21.90
N THR A 283 2.78 0.71 22.78
CA THR A 283 2.43 2.09 23.12
C THR A 283 2.55 2.99 21.88
N LEU A 284 3.65 2.84 21.13
CA LEU A 284 3.88 3.61 19.90
C LEU A 284 2.78 3.34 18.86
N LEU A 285 2.40 2.07 18.69
CA LEU A 285 1.29 1.65 17.84
C LEU A 285 -0.03 2.29 18.27
N THR A 286 -0.38 2.17 19.55
CA THR A 286 -1.65 2.68 20.11
C THR A 286 -1.74 4.21 19.98
N VAL A 287 -0.67 4.92 20.30
CA VAL A 287 -0.62 6.39 20.17
C VAL A 287 -0.70 6.80 18.70
N GLY A 288 0.02 6.13 17.80
CA GLY A 288 -0.02 6.41 16.36
C GLY A 288 -1.42 6.23 15.77
N MET A 289 -2.10 5.14 16.13
CA MET A 289 -3.48 4.88 15.71
C MET A 289 -4.46 5.92 16.27
N GLY A 290 -4.37 6.22 17.57
CA GLY A 290 -5.21 7.24 18.20
C GLY A 290 -5.02 8.62 17.58
N LEU A 291 -3.77 8.99 17.30
CA LEU A 291 -3.44 10.25 16.63
C LEU A 291 -4.03 10.29 15.21
N ALA A 292 -3.96 9.19 14.47
CA ALA A 292 -4.55 9.12 13.13
C ALA A 292 -6.06 9.40 13.16
N LEU A 293 -6.81 8.82 14.12
CA LEU A 293 -8.25 9.07 14.29
C LEU A 293 -8.56 10.52 14.63
N VAL A 294 -7.78 11.13 15.52
CA VAL A 294 -7.93 12.56 15.89
C VAL A 294 -7.65 13.47 14.70
N VAL A 295 -6.62 13.17 13.91
CA VAL A 295 -6.27 13.94 12.72
C VAL A 295 -7.34 13.77 11.62
N GLU A 296 -7.87 12.56 11.44
CA GLU A 296 -8.96 12.30 10.48
C GLU A 296 -10.24 13.08 10.89
N LEU A 297 -10.58 13.10 12.19
CA LEU A 297 -11.65 13.95 12.70
C LEU A 297 -11.38 15.44 12.41
N ALA A 298 -10.16 15.90 12.65
CA ALA A 298 -9.77 17.28 12.37
C ALA A 298 -9.87 17.66 10.88
N ILE A 299 -9.55 16.71 9.97
CA ILE A 299 -9.74 16.86 8.52
C ILE A 299 -11.23 17.01 8.18
N ILE A 300 -12.08 16.14 8.74
CA ILE A 300 -13.54 16.16 8.49
C ILE A 300 -14.14 17.47 8.97
N LEU A 301 -13.75 17.95 10.15
CA LEU A 301 -14.25 19.20 10.76
C LEU A 301 -13.63 20.45 10.14
N GLY A 302 -12.52 20.33 9.39
CA GLY A 302 -11.84 21.46 8.77
C GLY A 302 -11.24 22.45 9.79
N VAL A 303 -10.78 21.97 10.96
CA VAL A 303 -10.28 22.83 12.06
C VAL A 303 -8.94 23.47 11.81
N ALA A 304 -8.19 23.02 10.78
CA ALA A 304 -6.93 23.60 10.38
C ALA A 304 -6.69 23.39 8.86
N PRO A 305 -5.74 24.15 8.25
CA PRO A 305 -5.44 24.01 6.84
C PRO A 305 -5.03 22.59 6.44
N ALA A 306 -5.52 22.13 5.29
CA ALA A 306 -5.26 20.80 4.75
C ALA A 306 -3.75 20.50 4.62
N VAL A 307 -2.94 21.50 4.28
CA VAL A 307 -1.48 21.40 4.16
C VAL A 307 -0.77 20.94 5.44
N TRP A 308 -1.40 21.05 6.60
CA TRP A 308 -0.87 20.55 7.87
C TRP A 308 -1.51 19.21 8.30
N LEU A 309 -2.83 19.09 8.11
CA LEU A 309 -3.56 17.90 8.60
C LEU A 309 -3.23 16.64 7.79
N TRP A 310 -3.16 16.75 6.46
CA TRP A 310 -2.89 15.57 5.63
C TRP A 310 -1.47 15.00 5.80
N PRO A 311 -0.39 15.81 5.88
CA PRO A 311 0.93 15.30 6.26
C PRO A 311 0.94 14.66 7.64
N LEU A 312 0.23 15.25 8.62
CA LEU A 312 0.14 14.68 9.96
C LEU A 312 -0.59 13.33 9.97
N LEU A 313 -1.60 13.13 9.10
CA LEU A 313 -2.23 11.83 8.88
C LEU A 313 -1.23 10.81 8.32
N GLY A 314 -0.41 11.18 7.33
CA GLY A 314 0.64 10.32 6.78
C GLY A 314 1.69 9.91 7.82
N LEU A 315 2.12 10.86 8.66
CA LEU A 315 3.04 10.59 9.77
C LEU A 315 2.42 9.61 10.78
N SER A 316 1.18 9.84 11.18
CA SER A 316 0.46 9.01 12.16
C SER A 316 0.26 7.58 11.64
N PHE A 317 -0.05 7.43 10.36
CA PHE A 317 -0.18 6.13 9.68
C PHE A 317 1.10 5.31 9.77
N SER A 318 2.27 5.93 9.63
CA SER A 318 3.56 5.20 9.68
C SER A 318 3.77 4.49 11.02
N LEU A 319 3.29 5.08 12.12
CA LEU A 319 3.33 4.48 13.46
C LEU A 319 2.39 3.25 13.51
N GLY A 320 1.29 3.28 12.79
CA GLY A 320 0.32 2.17 12.70
C GLY A 320 0.91 0.89 12.07
N ASN A 321 1.91 1.01 11.20
CA ASN A 321 2.58 -0.15 10.59
C ASN A 321 3.35 -1.03 11.58
N VAL A 322 3.63 -0.55 12.80
CA VAL A 322 4.19 -1.36 13.89
C VAL A 322 3.26 -2.54 14.24
N ALA A 323 1.97 -2.49 13.86
CA ALA A 323 1.02 -3.59 14.05
C ALA A 323 1.51 -4.92 13.47
N TYR A 324 2.18 -4.92 12.31
CA TYR A 324 2.71 -6.13 11.69
C TYR A 324 3.73 -6.84 12.59
N SER A 325 4.69 -6.09 13.13
CA SER A 325 5.71 -6.66 14.01
C SER A 325 5.14 -7.09 15.36
N GLN A 326 4.17 -6.35 15.91
CA GLN A 326 3.52 -6.69 17.18
C GLN A 326 2.62 -7.92 17.06
N LEU A 327 1.89 -8.04 15.96
CA LEU A 327 1.09 -9.23 15.67
C LEU A 327 2.01 -10.46 15.45
N ALA A 328 3.07 -10.31 14.65
CA ALA A 328 4.03 -11.40 14.40
C ALA A 328 4.69 -11.90 15.69
N ALA A 329 5.03 -10.98 16.62
CA ALA A 329 5.63 -11.33 17.91
C ALA A 329 4.67 -12.07 18.87
N ALA A 330 3.36 -12.02 18.61
CA ALA A 330 2.37 -12.76 19.41
C ALA A 330 2.21 -14.23 18.98
N PHE A 331 2.89 -14.65 17.91
CA PHE A 331 2.86 -16.01 17.37
C PHE A 331 4.26 -16.66 17.41
N PRO A 332 4.35 -17.99 17.31
CA PRO A 332 5.65 -18.67 17.15
C PRO A 332 6.44 -18.12 15.97
N VAL A 333 7.75 -17.95 16.14
CA VAL A 333 8.65 -17.37 15.12
C VAL A 333 8.50 -18.03 13.74
N ALA A 334 8.29 -19.35 13.72
CA ALA A 334 8.07 -20.11 12.50
C ALA A 334 6.82 -19.68 11.70
N LEU A 335 5.84 -19.04 12.37
CA LEU A 335 4.58 -18.58 11.76
C LEU A 335 4.59 -17.07 11.44
N SER A 336 5.60 -16.30 11.87
CA SER A 336 5.62 -14.84 11.78
C SER A 336 5.37 -14.32 10.35
N GLY A 337 6.00 -14.92 9.35
CA GLY A 337 5.79 -14.56 7.95
C GLY A 337 4.36 -14.82 7.48
N ARG A 338 3.77 -15.96 7.88
CA ARG A 338 2.40 -16.34 7.51
C ARG A 338 1.35 -15.48 8.20
N VAL A 339 1.59 -15.09 9.45
CA VAL A 339 0.75 -14.16 10.19
C VAL A 339 0.73 -12.80 9.52
N ASN A 340 1.88 -12.30 9.09
CA ASN A 340 1.98 -11.05 8.33
C ASN A 340 1.27 -11.15 6.97
N THR A 341 1.40 -12.28 6.26
CA THR A 341 0.68 -12.52 5.00
C THR A 341 -0.84 -12.56 5.24
N ALA A 342 -1.30 -13.21 6.30
CA ALA A 342 -2.72 -13.27 6.66
C ALA A 342 -3.29 -11.87 6.97
N LEU A 343 -2.56 -11.06 7.75
CA LEU A 343 -2.95 -9.67 8.02
C LEU A 343 -2.93 -8.83 6.73
N ASN A 344 -1.88 -8.97 5.92
CA ASN A 344 -1.73 -8.23 4.68
C ASN A 344 -2.87 -8.52 3.69
N LEU A 345 -3.31 -9.77 3.59
CA LEU A 345 -4.47 -10.14 2.78
C LEU A 345 -5.72 -9.36 3.23
N LEU A 346 -6.01 -9.31 4.54
CA LEU A 346 -7.17 -8.55 5.05
C LEU A 346 -7.01 -7.04 4.86
N VAL A 347 -5.79 -6.51 4.98
CA VAL A 347 -5.50 -5.10 4.70
C VAL A 347 -5.81 -4.76 3.24
N PHE A 348 -5.40 -5.60 2.28
CA PHE A 348 -5.69 -5.36 0.86
C PHE A 348 -7.15 -5.58 0.50
N VAL A 349 -7.82 -6.56 1.09
CA VAL A 349 -9.28 -6.72 0.97
C VAL A 349 -9.99 -5.50 1.57
N GLY A 350 -9.55 -5.02 2.73
CA GLY A 350 -10.04 -3.78 3.33
C GLY A 350 -9.83 -2.57 2.43
N ALA A 351 -8.65 -2.42 1.84
CA ALA A 351 -8.35 -1.35 0.88
C ALA A 351 -9.26 -1.41 -0.35
N PHE A 352 -9.51 -2.61 -0.90
CA PHE A 352 -10.48 -2.82 -1.98
C PHE A 352 -11.88 -2.37 -1.57
N LEU A 353 -12.39 -2.90 -0.47
CA LEU A 353 -13.75 -2.62 -0.01
C LEU A 353 -13.94 -1.14 0.34
N LEU A 354 -12.96 -0.52 0.99
CA LEU A 354 -13.03 0.88 1.38
C LEU A 354 -12.87 1.81 0.18
N GLN A 355 -11.98 1.49 -0.76
CA GLN A 355 -11.79 2.34 -1.94
C GLN A 355 -13.03 2.38 -2.84
N TRP A 356 -13.68 1.23 -3.06
CA TRP A 356 -14.96 1.15 -3.75
C TRP A 356 -16.10 1.71 -2.90
N GLY A 357 -16.17 1.29 -1.62
CA GLY A 357 -17.24 1.65 -0.70
C GLY A 357 -17.34 3.16 -0.44
N ILE A 358 -16.23 3.88 -0.34
CA ILE A 358 -16.22 5.35 -0.24
C ILE A 358 -16.91 5.96 -1.46
N GLY A 359 -16.57 5.52 -2.67
CA GLY A 359 -17.21 6.02 -3.89
C GLY A 359 -18.71 5.71 -3.92
N ALA A 360 -19.10 4.47 -3.60
CA ALA A 360 -20.51 4.07 -3.56
C ALA A 360 -21.32 4.85 -2.52
N ALA A 361 -20.74 5.13 -1.35
CA ALA A 361 -21.39 5.92 -0.31
C ALA A 361 -21.54 7.39 -0.73
N VAL A 362 -20.51 7.99 -1.34
CA VAL A 362 -20.60 9.36 -1.88
C VAL A 362 -21.70 9.45 -2.92
N ASP A 363 -21.77 8.53 -3.88
CA ASP A 363 -22.81 8.52 -4.91
C ASP A 363 -24.20 8.34 -4.28
N ALA A 364 -24.36 7.45 -3.29
CA ALA A 364 -25.64 7.24 -2.60
C ALA A 364 -26.13 8.50 -1.85
N PHE A 365 -25.23 9.21 -1.16
CA PHE A 365 -25.59 10.46 -0.49
C PHE A 365 -25.95 11.57 -1.49
N VAL A 366 -25.23 11.67 -2.61
CA VAL A 366 -25.54 12.64 -3.67
C VAL A 366 -26.89 12.34 -4.32
N LEU A 367 -27.21 11.07 -4.60
CA LEU A 367 -28.52 10.65 -5.09
C LEU A 367 -29.63 10.94 -4.08
N GLY A 368 -29.32 10.91 -2.78
CA GLY A 368 -30.20 11.31 -1.70
C GLY A 368 -30.41 12.83 -1.56
N GLY A 369 -29.81 13.63 -2.47
CA GLY A 369 -29.94 15.10 -2.50
C GLY A 369 -28.89 15.86 -1.68
N MET A 370 -27.87 15.18 -1.17
CA MET A 370 -26.78 15.83 -0.42
C MET A 370 -25.78 16.49 -1.40
N GLY A 371 -25.25 17.66 -1.03
CA GLY A 371 -24.15 18.27 -1.77
C GLY A 371 -22.90 17.39 -1.76
N ARG A 372 -22.11 17.46 -2.83
CA ARG A 372 -20.97 16.55 -3.02
C ARG A 372 -19.92 16.65 -1.91
N ALA A 373 -19.60 17.88 -1.47
CA ALA A 373 -18.71 18.11 -0.32
C ALA A 373 -19.23 17.47 0.98
N ASP A 374 -20.52 17.60 1.24
CA ASP A 374 -21.14 17.02 2.44
C ASP A 374 -21.26 15.51 2.36
N ALA A 375 -21.47 14.95 1.15
CA ALA A 375 -21.44 13.52 0.91
C ALA A 375 -20.05 12.92 1.21
N PHE A 376 -18.96 13.61 0.81
CA PHE A 376 -17.60 13.24 1.21
C PHE A 376 -17.42 13.26 2.73
N LYS A 377 -17.84 14.35 3.41
CA LYS A 377 -17.74 14.47 4.88
C LYS A 377 -18.51 13.38 5.59
N ALA A 378 -19.75 13.08 5.16
CA ALA A 378 -20.58 12.02 5.73
C ALA A 378 -19.93 10.65 5.57
N THR A 379 -19.37 10.36 4.37
CA THR A 379 -18.70 9.08 4.08
C THR A 379 -17.44 8.90 4.93
N PHE A 380 -16.60 9.94 5.05
CA PHE A 380 -15.40 9.88 5.88
C PHE A 380 -15.74 9.81 7.38
N SER A 381 -16.84 10.43 7.81
CA SER A 381 -17.35 10.29 9.18
C SER A 381 -17.77 8.85 9.48
N ALA A 382 -18.42 8.17 8.53
CA ALA A 382 -18.77 6.75 8.66
C ALA A 382 -17.51 5.86 8.71
N LEU A 383 -16.50 6.14 7.88
CA LEU A 383 -15.21 5.45 7.94
C LEU A 383 -14.54 5.65 9.29
N LEU A 384 -14.45 6.89 9.78
CA LEU A 384 -13.89 7.22 11.09
C LEU A 384 -14.62 6.48 12.21
N ALA A 385 -15.95 6.44 12.19
CA ALA A 385 -16.75 5.69 13.19
C ALA A 385 -16.38 4.20 13.19
N ALA A 386 -16.27 3.57 12.01
CA ALA A 386 -15.85 2.17 11.89
C ALA A 386 -14.43 1.96 12.42
N GLN A 387 -13.49 2.87 12.13
CA GLN A 387 -12.12 2.83 12.62
C GLN A 387 -12.05 3.01 14.15
N VAL A 388 -12.86 3.90 14.73
CA VAL A 388 -12.97 4.06 16.19
C VAL A 388 -13.46 2.78 16.85
N VAL A 389 -14.48 2.13 16.29
CA VAL A 389 -14.97 0.83 16.80
C VAL A 389 -13.87 -0.23 16.75
N ALA A 390 -13.13 -0.31 15.64
CA ALA A 390 -12.02 -1.24 15.52
C ALA A 390 -10.86 -0.92 16.47
N PHE A 391 -10.61 0.37 16.72
CA PHE A 391 -9.60 0.81 17.68
C PHE A 391 -9.99 0.45 19.13
N VAL A 392 -11.24 0.68 19.52
CA VAL A 392 -11.75 0.24 20.82
C VAL A 392 -11.65 -1.28 20.96
N TRP A 393 -12.01 -2.04 19.93
CA TRP A 393 -11.83 -3.49 19.91
C TRP A 393 -10.36 -3.90 20.10
N PHE A 394 -9.44 -3.22 19.42
CA PHE A 394 -8.00 -3.46 19.57
C PHE A 394 -7.49 -3.22 20.98
N LEU A 395 -8.06 -2.23 21.72
CA LEU A 395 -7.66 -1.93 23.09
C LEU A 395 -8.12 -3.00 24.09
N VAL A 396 -9.14 -3.81 23.77
CA VAL A 396 -9.60 -4.88 24.66
C VAL A 396 -8.53 -5.98 24.77
N PRO A 397 -8.01 -6.25 25.98
CA PRO A 397 -7.01 -7.28 26.16
C PRO A 397 -7.59 -8.68 25.92
N VAL A 398 -6.98 -9.47 25.06
CA VAL A 398 -7.30 -10.90 24.93
C VAL A 398 -6.59 -11.63 26.08
N LYS A 399 -7.34 -12.29 26.96
CA LYS A 399 -6.77 -13.16 27.97
C LYS A 399 -5.94 -14.23 27.25
N ARG A 400 -4.67 -14.35 27.63
CA ARG A 400 -3.83 -15.48 27.17
C ARG A 400 -4.51 -16.76 27.67
N ALA A 401 -4.92 -17.60 26.71
CA ALA A 401 -5.41 -18.95 27.04
C ALA A 401 -4.23 -19.85 27.44
#